data_32a9d2e6dfb9267f37fb8d56defd36d9
#
_entry.id   32a9d2e6dfb9267f37fb8d56defd36d9
#
_cell.length_a   1.000
_cell.length_b   1.000
_cell.length_c   1.000
_cell.angle_alpha   90.00
_cell.angle_beta   90.00
_cell.angle_gamma   90.00
#
_symmetry.space_group_name_H-M   'P 1'
#
loop_
_entity.id
_entity.type
_entity.pdbx_description
1 polymer ?
#
loop_
_entity_poly.entity_id
_entity_poly.type
_entity_poly.pdbx_seq_one_letter_code
_entity_poly.pdbx_strand_id
1 'polypeptide(L)'
;MNQLYLELKAGMAAAALDGFPAGDDFRKQVFHVWSNWMDWATSNPEKRRALAQLGVSDEITPATRTAAHRTVASLANLMEQMRTNGLLRKASKGFAAAIMNSLAETTMDFMIHDPANAKKHCKVGFEALWRAIS
;
A
#
# COMPACT_ATOMS: atom_id res chain seq x y z
N MET A 1 -13.58 -5.41 16.73
CA MET A 1 -13.03 -4.42 15.78
C MET A 1 -11.51 -4.40 15.75
N ASN A 2 -10.86 -4.42 16.91
CA ASN A 2 -9.39 -4.44 16.94
C ASN A 2 -8.80 -5.69 16.28
N GLN A 3 -9.37 -6.87 16.57
CA GLN A 3 -8.91 -8.12 15.95
C GLN A 3 -9.13 -8.11 14.44
N LEU A 4 -10.27 -7.62 13.97
CA LEU A 4 -10.54 -7.51 12.54
C LEU A 4 -9.53 -6.59 11.86
N TYR A 5 -9.21 -5.45 12.47
CA TYR A 5 -8.21 -4.52 11.94
C TYR A 5 -6.85 -5.20 11.76
N LEU A 6 -6.40 -5.95 12.77
CA LEU A 6 -5.14 -6.68 12.70
C LEU A 6 -5.16 -7.74 11.58
N GLU A 7 -6.25 -8.48 11.46
CA GLU A 7 -6.40 -9.51 10.43
C GLU A 7 -6.38 -8.91 9.03
N LEU A 8 -7.07 -7.79 8.82
CA LEU A 8 -7.09 -7.10 7.53
C LEU A 8 -5.71 -6.55 7.17
N LYS A 9 -4.99 -5.95 8.13
CA LYS A 9 -3.63 -5.48 7.92
C LYS A 9 -2.69 -6.62 7.56
N ALA A 10 -2.77 -7.73 8.29
CA ALA A 10 -1.94 -8.89 8.04
C ALA A 10 -2.23 -9.50 6.67
N GLY A 11 -3.49 -9.61 6.29
CA GLY A 11 -3.89 -10.16 4.99
C GLY A 11 -3.41 -9.30 3.84
N MET A 12 -3.56 -7.98 3.96
CA MET A 12 -3.09 -7.04 2.95
C MET A 12 -1.56 -7.09 2.80
N ALA A 13 -0.84 -7.08 3.92
CA ALA A 13 0.62 -7.13 3.91
C ALA A 13 1.14 -8.45 3.32
N ALA A 14 0.53 -9.58 3.70
CA ALA A 14 0.90 -10.88 3.15
C ALA A 14 0.68 -10.94 1.65
N ALA A 15 -0.46 -10.44 1.16
CA ALA A 15 -0.75 -10.39 -0.26
C ALA A 15 0.24 -9.52 -1.02
N ALA A 16 0.55 -8.34 -0.49
CA ALA A 16 1.47 -7.40 -1.13
C ALA A 16 2.89 -7.97 -1.24
N LEU A 17 3.34 -8.73 -0.26
CA LEU A 17 4.69 -9.29 -0.21
C LEU A 17 4.81 -10.69 -0.80
N ASP A 18 3.70 -11.31 -1.19
CA ASP A 18 3.72 -12.65 -1.75
C ASP A 18 4.64 -12.73 -2.97
N GLY A 19 5.57 -13.69 -2.94
CA GLY A 19 6.54 -13.86 -4.03
C GLY A 19 7.54 -12.73 -4.19
N PHE A 20 7.80 -11.95 -3.14
CA PHE A 20 8.70 -10.79 -3.21
C PHE A 20 10.06 -11.16 -3.86
N PRO A 21 10.46 -10.44 -4.94
CA PRO A 21 11.67 -10.79 -5.69
C PRO A 21 12.92 -10.18 -5.05
N ALA A 22 13.41 -10.78 -3.98
CA ALA A 22 14.52 -10.27 -3.19
C ALA A 22 15.82 -10.05 -3.98
N GLY A 23 16.03 -10.81 -5.07
CA GLY A 23 17.23 -10.69 -5.90
C GLY A 23 17.12 -9.69 -7.04
N ASP A 24 15.94 -9.09 -7.26
CA ASP A 24 15.73 -8.15 -8.36
C ASP A 24 16.11 -6.71 -7.98
N ASP A 25 16.15 -5.83 -8.98
CA ASP A 25 16.40 -4.41 -8.74
C ASP A 25 15.22 -3.77 -8.00
N PHE A 26 15.46 -2.59 -7.42
CA PHE A 26 14.50 -1.91 -6.58
C PHE A 26 13.20 -1.57 -7.31
N ARG A 27 13.30 -1.13 -8.57
CA ARG A 27 12.10 -0.80 -9.37
C ARG A 27 11.19 -2.02 -9.54
N LYS A 28 11.76 -3.19 -9.83
CA LYS A 28 11.01 -4.43 -9.98
C LYS A 28 10.39 -4.88 -8.66
N GLN A 29 11.12 -4.72 -7.56
CA GLN A 29 10.61 -5.02 -6.23
C GLN A 29 9.40 -4.16 -5.89
N VAL A 30 9.49 -2.85 -6.12
CA VAL A 30 8.39 -1.92 -5.87
C VAL A 30 7.19 -2.22 -6.76
N PHE A 31 7.42 -2.51 -8.04
CA PHE A 31 6.34 -2.85 -8.97
C PHE A 31 5.63 -4.14 -8.54
N HIS A 32 6.37 -5.12 -8.07
CA HIS A 32 5.81 -6.39 -7.59
C HIS A 32 4.86 -6.16 -6.41
N VAL A 33 5.30 -5.41 -5.42
CA VAL A 33 4.49 -5.08 -4.23
C VAL A 33 3.28 -4.23 -4.63
N TRP A 34 3.47 -3.24 -5.48
CA TRP A 34 2.38 -2.40 -6.00
C TRP A 34 1.31 -3.24 -6.70
N SER A 35 1.73 -4.09 -7.63
CA SER A 35 0.81 -4.94 -8.40
C SER A 35 0.02 -5.89 -7.51
N ASN A 36 0.69 -6.53 -6.56
CA ASN A 36 0.04 -7.41 -5.59
C ASN A 36 -0.97 -6.66 -4.73
N TRP A 37 -0.61 -5.47 -4.28
CA TRP A 37 -1.50 -4.64 -3.47
C TRP A 37 -2.74 -4.23 -4.27
N MET A 38 -2.55 -3.80 -5.51
CA MET A 38 -3.67 -3.45 -6.40
C MET A 38 -4.58 -4.66 -6.65
N ASP A 39 -4.01 -5.83 -6.89
CA ASP A 39 -4.76 -7.07 -7.07
C ASP A 39 -5.56 -7.43 -5.82
N TRP A 40 -4.96 -7.32 -4.64
CA TRP A 40 -5.64 -7.58 -3.38
C TRP A 40 -6.84 -6.63 -3.21
N ALA A 41 -6.63 -5.35 -3.43
CA ALA A 41 -7.66 -4.33 -3.24
C ALA A 41 -8.84 -4.51 -4.20
N THR A 42 -8.55 -4.83 -5.47
CA THR A 42 -9.59 -5.00 -6.49
C THR A 42 -10.33 -6.34 -6.36
N SER A 43 -9.65 -7.36 -5.83
CA SER A 43 -10.26 -8.66 -5.54
C SER A 43 -11.01 -8.69 -4.21
N ASN A 44 -10.74 -7.75 -3.32
CA ASN A 44 -11.33 -7.68 -1.98
C ASN A 44 -11.84 -6.26 -1.67
N PRO A 45 -12.77 -5.71 -2.48
CA PRO A 45 -13.17 -4.30 -2.30
C PRO A 45 -13.82 -4.03 -0.94
N GLU A 46 -14.53 -5.01 -0.37
CA GLU A 46 -15.14 -4.87 0.96
C GLU A 46 -14.09 -4.84 2.06
N LYS A 47 -13.07 -5.68 1.96
CA LYS A 47 -11.96 -5.70 2.93
C LYS A 47 -11.17 -4.40 2.87
N ARG A 48 -10.92 -3.90 1.66
CA ARG A 48 -10.26 -2.60 1.46
C ARG A 48 -11.04 -1.49 2.14
N ARG A 49 -12.37 -1.46 1.93
CA ARG A 49 -13.25 -0.46 2.53
C ARG A 49 -13.27 -0.55 4.05
N ALA A 50 -13.38 -1.75 4.58
CA ALA A 50 -13.37 -1.99 6.02
C ALA A 50 -12.04 -1.54 6.65
N LEU A 51 -10.92 -1.84 5.99
CA LEU A 51 -9.60 -1.44 6.46
C LEU A 51 -9.46 0.09 6.52
N ALA A 52 -9.95 0.79 5.50
CA ALA A 52 -9.92 2.25 5.47
C ALA A 52 -10.77 2.86 6.59
N GLN A 53 -11.96 2.33 6.82
CA GLN A 53 -12.88 2.80 7.88
C GLN A 53 -12.30 2.53 9.26
N LEU A 54 -11.77 1.34 9.50
CA LEU A 54 -11.17 0.98 10.78
C LEU A 54 -9.89 1.78 11.05
N GLY A 55 -9.13 2.10 10.00
CA GLY A 55 -7.90 2.86 10.13
C GLY A 55 -8.09 4.25 10.74
N VAL A 56 -9.28 4.85 10.58
CA VAL A 56 -9.61 6.16 11.13
C VAL A 56 -10.56 6.09 12.31
N SER A 57 -10.90 4.89 12.80
CA SER A 57 -11.85 4.70 13.89
C SER A 57 -11.20 4.92 15.25
N ASP A 58 -11.88 5.64 16.14
CA ASP A 58 -11.45 5.83 17.53
C ASP A 58 -11.54 4.54 18.35
N GLU A 59 -12.26 3.52 17.85
CA GLU A 59 -12.39 2.24 18.53
C GLU A 59 -11.13 1.39 18.46
N ILE A 60 -10.20 1.72 17.55
CA ILE A 60 -8.91 1.02 17.46
C ILE A 60 -7.98 1.58 18.53
N THR A 61 -7.58 0.72 19.46
CA THR A 61 -6.73 1.11 20.60
C THR A 61 -5.29 1.43 20.15
N PRO A 62 -4.56 2.26 20.91
CA PRO A 62 -3.14 2.49 20.63
C PRO A 62 -2.30 1.21 20.62
N ALA A 63 -2.59 0.25 21.51
CA ALA A 63 -1.91 -1.04 21.52
C ALA A 63 -2.14 -1.82 20.22
N THR A 64 -3.36 -1.80 19.70
CA THR A 64 -3.69 -2.44 18.41
C THR A 64 -2.97 -1.76 17.26
N ARG A 65 -2.89 -0.43 17.25
CA ARG A 65 -2.16 0.30 16.21
C ARG A 65 -0.67 -0.05 16.23
N THR A 66 -0.07 -0.18 17.40
CA THR A 66 1.32 -0.61 17.54
C THR A 66 1.52 -2.03 16.99
N ALA A 67 0.61 -2.95 17.31
CA ALA A 67 0.65 -4.32 16.79
C ALA A 67 0.51 -4.34 15.27
N ALA A 68 -0.38 -3.51 14.71
CA ALA A 68 -0.56 -3.39 13.27
C ALA A 68 0.72 -2.89 12.58
N HIS A 69 1.42 -1.92 13.15
CA HIS A 69 2.70 -1.44 12.62
C HIS A 69 3.74 -2.54 12.57
N ARG A 70 3.82 -3.39 13.60
CA ARG A 70 4.74 -4.54 13.60
C ARG A 70 4.39 -5.54 12.50
N THR A 71 3.11 -5.78 12.31
CA THR A 71 2.61 -6.71 11.30
C THR A 71 3.00 -6.27 9.88
N VAL A 72 3.04 -4.97 9.61
CA VAL A 72 3.37 -4.43 8.29
C VAL A 72 4.79 -3.85 8.21
N ALA A 73 5.67 -4.22 9.15
CA ALA A 73 7.01 -3.65 9.25
C ALA A 73 7.83 -3.76 7.95
N SER A 74 7.74 -4.89 7.25
CA SER A 74 8.46 -5.08 5.98
C SER A 74 7.98 -4.12 4.90
N LEU A 75 6.67 -3.87 4.82
CA LEU A 75 6.12 -2.86 3.90
C LEU A 75 6.55 -1.45 4.30
N ALA A 76 6.53 -1.15 5.60
CA ALA A 76 6.96 0.15 6.09
C ALA A 76 8.43 0.42 5.77
N ASN A 77 9.29 -0.60 5.88
CA ASN A 77 10.70 -0.49 5.51
C ASN A 77 10.87 -0.21 4.02
N LEU A 78 10.10 -0.88 3.17
CA LEU A 78 10.12 -0.64 1.73
C LEU A 78 9.68 0.80 1.41
N MET A 79 8.62 1.27 2.04
CA MET A 79 8.13 2.64 1.88
C MET A 79 9.19 3.65 2.31
N GLU A 80 9.91 3.40 3.39
CA GLU A 80 10.99 4.28 3.86
C GLU A 80 12.15 4.32 2.86
N GLN A 81 12.50 3.19 2.26
CA GLN A 81 13.48 3.16 1.18
C GLN A 81 13.04 3.99 -0.01
N MET A 82 11.75 3.90 -0.38
CA MET A 82 11.20 4.73 -1.45
C MET A 82 11.31 6.22 -1.11
N ARG A 83 10.93 6.60 0.13
CA ARG A 83 10.99 7.99 0.57
C ARG A 83 12.40 8.56 0.49
N THR A 84 13.41 7.79 0.92
CA THR A 84 14.79 8.29 1.03
C THR A 84 15.55 8.37 -0.29
N ASN A 85 15.05 7.73 -1.35
CA ASN A 85 15.74 7.64 -2.63
C ASN A 85 15.37 8.71 -3.65
N GLY A 86 14.31 9.48 -3.43
CA GLY A 86 13.83 10.43 -4.45
C GLY A 86 13.34 11.75 -3.89
N LEU A 87 12.46 12.37 -4.65
CA LEU A 87 11.89 13.69 -4.33
C LEU A 87 11.28 13.73 -2.93
N LEU A 88 10.61 12.66 -2.53
CA LEU A 88 9.93 12.61 -1.23
C LEU A 88 10.88 12.53 -0.03
N ARG A 89 12.19 12.42 -0.24
CA ARG A 89 13.16 12.45 0.86
C ARG A 89 13.13 13.76 1.64
N LYS A 90 12.65 14.84 0.99
CA LYS A 90 12.53 16.16 1.61
C LYS A 90 11.24 16.32 2.42
N ALA A 91 10.32 15.38 2.30
CA ALA A 91 9.04 15.42 3.00
C ALA A 91 9.15 14.67 4.34
N SER A 92 8.26 15.01 5.27
CA SER A 92 8.10 14.19 6.48
C SER A 92 7.59 12.80 6.10
N LYS A 93 7.83 11.81 6.97
CA LYS A 93 7.33 10.44 6.75
C LYS A 93 5.83 10.41 6.55
N GLY A 94 5.09 11.18 7.34
CA GLY A 94 3.63 11.23 7.26
C GLY A 94 3.14 11.81 5.94
N PHE A 95 3.76 12.88 5.47
CA PHE A 95 3.37 13.51 4.20
C PHE A 95 3.70 12.60 3.02
N ALA A 96 4.90 12.01 3.01
CA ALA A 96 5.31 11.07 1.97
C ALA A 96 4.37 9.86 1.91
N ALA A 97 4.03 9.28 3.07
CA ALA A 97 3.08 8.16 3.13
C ALA A 97 1.70 8.55 2.61
N ALA A 98 1.24 9.76 2.94
CA ALA A 98 -0.06 10.26 2.46
C ALA A 98 -0.08 10.40 0.93
N ILE A 99 1.00 10.91 0.32
CA ILE A 99 1.11 11.01 -1.14
C ILE A 99 1.08 9.63 -1.77
N MET A 100 1.88 8.68 -1.27
CA MET A 100 1.93 7.33 -1.80
C MET A 100 0.57 6.62 -1.67
N ASN A 101 -0.09 6.77 -0.53
CA ASN A 101 -1.43 6.22 -0.33
C ASN A 101 -2.46 6.86 -1.26
N SER A 102 -2.38 8.16 -1.50
CA SER A 102 -3.30 8.85 -2.42
C SER A 102 -3.17 8.31 -3.85
N LEU A 103 -1.95 8.08 -4.32
CA LEU A 103 -1.72 7.47 -5.62
C LEU A 103 -2.31 6.05 -5.68
N ALA A 104 -2.10 5.27 -4.62
CA ALA A 104 -2.62 3.91 -4.54
C ALA A 104 -4.15 3.89 -4.52
N GLU A 105 -4.77 4.70 -3.67
CA GLU A 105 -6.23 4.75 -3.55
C GLU A 105 -6.89 5.20 -4.84
N THR A 106 -6.34 6.22 -5.50
CA THR A 106 -6.84 6.69 -6.79
C THR A 106 -6.75 5.57 -7.84
N THR A 107 -5.61 4.87 -7.90
CA THR A 107 -5.41 3.77 -8.84
C THR A 107 -6.42 2.65 -8.59
N MET A 108 -6.61 2.25 -7.34
CA MET A 108 -7.59 1.22 -6.96
C MET A 108 -9.00 1.60 -7.40
N ASP A 109 -9.40 2.84 -7.15
CA ASP A 109 -10.72 3.33 -7.52
C ASP A 109 -10.95 3.23 -9.02
N PHE A 110 -9.99 3.66 -9.83
CA PHE A 110 -10.12 3.59 -11.28
C PHE A 110 -10.11 2.14 -11.79
N MET A 111 -9.31 1.27 -11.19
CA MET A 111 -9.30 -0.15 -11.56
C MET A 111 -10.65 -0.82 -11.27
N ILE A 112 -11.29 -0.47 -10.16
CA ILE A 112 -12.59 -1.03 -9.78
C ILE A 112 -13.71 -0.49 -10.66
N HIS A 113 -13.72 0.81 -10.95
CA HIS A 113 -14.79 1.45 -11.72
C HIS A 113 -14.60 1.36 -13.24
N ASP A 114 -13.41 1.01 -13.70
CA ASP A 114 -13.07 0.85 -15.12
C ASP A 114 -12.29 -0.45 -15.32
N PRO A 115 -12.92 -1.61 -15.08
CA PRO A 115 -12.19 -2.88 -15.07
C PRO A 115 -11.60 -3.26 -16.43
N ALA A 116 -12.15 -2.76 -17.53
CA ALA A 116 -11.62 -3.03 -18.87
C ALA A 116 -10.20 -2.47 -19.03
N ASN A 117 -9.85 -1.38 -18.31
CA ASN A 117 -8.56 -0.73 -18.36
C ASN A 117 -7.76 -0.90 -17.05
N ALA A 118 -8.12 -1.89 -16.22
CA ALA A 118 -7.50 -2.07 -14.89
C ALA A 118 -5.98 -2.21 -14.99
N LYS A 119 -5.47 -3.01 -15.91
CA LYS A 119 -4.02 -3.20 -16.08
C LYS A 119 -3.32 -1.91 -16.49
N LYS A 120 -3.96 -1.12 -17.34
CA LYS A 120 -3.42 0.18 -17.79
C LYS A 120 -3.35 1.14 -16.60
N HIS A 121 -4.42 1.24 -15.81
CA HIS A 121 -4.45 2.09 -14.62
C HIS A 121 -3.37 1.67 -13.62
N CYS A 122 -3.21 0.38 -13.42
CA CYS A 122 -2.17 -0.15 -12.53
C CYS A 122 -0.77 0.31 -12.96
N LYS A 123 -0.45 0.19 -14.24
CA LYS A 123 0.85 0.59 -14.79
C LYS A 123 1.08 2.09 -14.72
N VAL A 124 0.08 2.88 -15.10
CA VAL A 124 0.20 4.35 -15.06
C VAL A 124 0.35 4.84 -13.62
N GLY A 125 -0.43 4.29 -12.70
CA GLY A 125 -0.31 4.60 -11.28
C GLY A 125 1.07 4.26 -10.73
N PHE A 126 1.62 3.12 -11.13
CA PHE A 126 2.99 2.75 -10.76
C PHE A 126 4.01 3.75 -11.30
N GLU A 127 3.89 4.16 -12.56
CA GLU A 127 4.83 5.11 -13.14
C GLU A 127 4.78 6.46 -12.42
N ALA A 128 3.59 6.92 -12.01
CA ALA A 128 3.44 8.12 -11.21
C ALA A 128 4.14 7.98 -9.86
N LEU A 129 3.94 6.85 -9.18
CA LEU A 129 4.63 6.55 -7.93
C LEU A 129 6.14 6.55 -8.13
N TRP A 130 6.62 5.83 -9.15
CA TRP A 130 8.05 5.69 -9.40
C TRP A 130 8.71 7.05 -9.64
N ARG A 131 8.07 7.93 -10.41
CA ARG A 131 8.59 9.28 -10.65
C ARG A 131 8.60 10.12 -9.38
N ALA A 132 7.66 9.91 -8.47
CA ALA A 132 7.63 10.62 -7.20
C ALA A 132 8.76 10.20 -6.26
N ILE A 133 9.23 8.96 -6.39
CA ILE A 133 10.24 8.39 -5.48
C ILE A 133 11.63 8.23 -6.12
N SER A 134 11.75 8.49 -7.40
CA SER A 134 13.06 8.38 -8.11
C SER A 134 13.75 9.74 -8.41
#